data_be4f16e2a14506dab1a6c944d10b3d03
#
_entry.id   be4f16e2a14506dab1a6c944d10b3d03
#
_cell.length_a   1.000
_cell.length_b   1.000
_cell.length_c   1.000
_cell.angle_alpha   90.00
_cell.angle_beta   90.00
_cell.angle_gamma   90.00
#
_symmetry.space_group_name_H-M   'P 1'
#
loop_
_entity.id
_entity.type
_entity.pdbx_description
1 polymer ?
#
loop_
_entity_poly.entity_id
_entity_poly.type
_entity_poly.pdbx_seq_one_letter_code
_entity_poly.pdbx_strand_id
1 'polypeptide(L)'
;VLSTIGLTDSAVKWVAELSWEPLSVLLCIVLLYLVLGCFVESLTLMIATTPLVVPIIKHLGYDPVWFGVVFVILIEAALITPPIGMNLFVVQSVRKGGPFRDVVVGSLPFVGLMLAMIALLIAVPSLAMWLPSVFAANRA
;
A
#
# COMPACT_ATOMS: atom_id res chain seq x y z
N VAL A 1 -14.51 -19.80 -0.01
CA VAL A 1 -13.60 -20.00 -1.15
C VAL A 1 -14.28 -19.64 -2.45
N LEU A 2 -15.46 -20.19 -2.78
CA LEU A 2 -16.20 -19.87 -4.02
C LEU A 2 -16.68 -18.41 -4.08
N SER A 3 -17.11 -17.84 -2.97
CA SER A 3 -17.53 -16.44 -2.87
C SER A 3 -16.37 -15.45 -3.09
N THR A 4 -15.17 -15.81 -2.66
CA THR A 4 -13.97 -14.99 -2.85
C THR A 4 -13.53 -14.95 -4.32
N ILE A 5 -13.64 -16.08 -5.04
CA ILE A 5 -13.32 -16.17 -6.47
C ILE A 5 -14.30 -15.32 -7.29
N GLY A 6 -15.60 -15.39 -6.98
CA GLY A 6 -16.62 -14.62 -7.69
C GLY A 6 -16.49 -13.10 -7.47
N LEU A 7 -16.14 -12.66 -6.26
CA LEU A 7 -15.87 -11.26 -5.96
C LEU A 7 -14.62 -10.74 -6.69
N THR A 8 -13.58 -11.56 -6.75
CA THR A 8 -12.34 -11.22 -7.45
C THR A 8 -12.58 -11.04 -8.95
N ASP A 9 -13.27 -11.98 -9.58
CA ASP A 9 -13.61 -11.90 -11.01
C ASP A 9 -14.50 -10.70 -11.32
N SER A 10 -15.47 -10.41 -10.45
CA SER A 10 -16.34 -9.24 -10.59
C SER A 10 -15.56 -7.93 -10.46
N ALA A 11 -14.63 -7.85 -9.52
CA ALA A 11 -13.78 -6.68 -9.33
C ALA A 11 -12.86 -6.43 -10.52
N VAL A 12 -12.23 -7.48 -11.07
CA VAL A 12 -11.39 -7.38 -12.27
C VAL A 12 -12.21 -6.92 -13.48
N LYS A 13 -13.40 -7.49 -13.67
CA LYS A 13 -14.32 -7.09 -14.75
C LYS A 13 -14.73 -5.63 -14.62
N TRP A 14 -15.08 -5.21 -13.42
CA TRP A 14 -15.48 -3.82 -13.15
C TRP A 14 -14.35 -2.83 -13.46
N VAL A 15 -13.12 -3.15 -13.06
CA VAL A 15 -11.93 -2.36 -13.39
C VAL A 15 -11.68 -2.34 -14.91
N ALA A 16 -11.86 -3.48 -15.59
CA ALA A 16 -11.71 -3.56 -17.05
C ALA A 16 -12.76 -2.72 -17.80
N GLU A 17 -14.00 -2.71 -17.29
CA GLU A 17 -15.10 -1.91 -17.88
C GLU A 17 -14.90 -0.41 -17.71
N LEU A 18 -14.20 0.04 -16.65
CA LEU A 18 -13.87 1.45 -16.42
C LEU A 18 -12.98 2.05 -17.51
N SER A 19 -12.25 1.23 -18.28
CA SER A 19 -11.32 1.67 -19.36
C SER A 19 -10.32 2.75 -18.93
N TRP A 20 -9.98 2.79 -17.65
CA TRP A 20 -9.01 3.73 -17.10
C TRP A 20 -7.58 3.27 -17.38
N GLU A 21 -6.68 4.24 -17.47
CA GLU A 21 -5.26 3.92 -17.55
C GLU A 21 -4.81 3.14 -16.30
N PRO A 22 -3.90 2.15 -16.45
CA PRO A 22 -3.40 1.36 -15.33
C PRO A 22 -2.85 2.21 -14.19
N LEU A 23 -2.17 3.31 -14.50
CA LEU A 23 -1.64 4.24 -13.50
C LEU A 23 -2.75 4.90 -12.68
N SER A 24 -3.86 5.29 -13.30
CA SER A 24 -5.00 5.91 -12.61
C SER A 24 -5.64 4.94 -11.62
N VAL A 25 -5.82 3.69 -12.01
CA VAL A 25 -6.35 2.63 -11.13
C VAL A 25 -5.38 2.36 -9.97
N LEU A 26 -4.09 2.30 -10.25
CA LEU A 26 -3.06 2.12 -9.23
C LEU A 26 -3.08 3.26 -8.19
N LEU A 27 -3.18 4.51 -8.64
CA LEU A 27 -3.26 5.67 -7.75
C LEU A 27 -4.55 5.67 -6.91
N CYS A 28 -5.66 5.22 -7.46
CA CYS A 28 -6.90 5.03 -6.70
C CYS A 28 -6.74 3.96 -5.61
N ILE A 29 -6.06 2.86 -5.92
CA ILE A 29 -5.74 1.80 -4.96
C ILE A 29 -4.83 2.35 -3.85
N VAL A 30 -3.79 3.09 -4.20
CA VAL A 30 -2.88 3.72 -3.23
C VAL A 30 -3.64 4.66 -2.30
N LEU A 31 -4.50 5.52 -2.84
CA LEU A 31 -5.30 6.44 -2.05
C LEU A 31 -6.28 5.70 -1.13
N LEU A 32 -6.94 4.66 -1.65
CA LEU A 32 -7.85 3.82 -0.87
C LEU A 32 -7.15 3.19 0.33
N TYR A 33 -5.96 2.63 0.12
CA TYR A 33 -5.18 2.02 1.21
C TYR A 33 -4.66 3.04 2.22
N LEU A 34 -4.28 4.24 1.79
CA LEU A 34 -3.91 5.31 2.72
C LEU A 34 -5.07 5.66 3.64
N VAL A 35 -6.28 5.76 3.10
CA VAL A 35 -7.48 6.05 3.88
C VAL A 35 -7.83 4.88 4.80
N LEU A 36 -7.95 3.67 4.25
CA LEU A 36 -8.32 2.48 5.02
C LEU A 36 -7.29 2.15 6.10
N GLY A 37 -6.02 2.26 5.78
CA GLY A 37 -4.94 1.96 6.71
C GLY A 37 -4.82 2.94 7.89
N CYS A 38 -5.41 4.14 7.78
CA CYS A 38 -5.55 5.03 8.94
C CYS A 38 -6.50 4.46 10.00
N PHE A 39 -7.46 3.63 9.61
CA PHE A 39 -8.54 3.13 10.47
C PHE A 39 -8.43 1.65 10.81
N VAL A 40 -7.84 0.86 9.92
CA VAL A 40 -7.79 -0.60 10.01
C VAL A 40 -6.37 -1.05 10.32
N GLU A 41 -6.27 -2.05 11.17
CA GLU A 41 -4.98 -2.67 11.51
C GLU A 41 -4.35 -3.33 10.25
N SER A 42 -3.03 -3.20 10.11
CA SER A 42 -2.28 -3.53 8.90
C SER A 42 -2.40 -5.01 8.48
N LEU A 43 -2.27 -5.95 9.40
CA LEU A 43 -2.37 -7.38 9.09
C LEU A 43 -3.78 -7.76 8.61
N THR A 44 -4.79 -7.24 9.29
CA THR A 44 -6.19 -7.44 8.91
C THR A 44 -6.46 -6.90 7.51
N LEU A 45 -5.98 -5.70 7.23
CA LEU A 45 -6.13 -5.07 5.93
C LEU A 45 -5.42 -5.89 4.83
N MET A 46 -4.18 -6.33 5.08
CA MET A 46 -3.42 -7.17 4.15
C MET A 46 -4.15 -8.49 3.84
N ILE A 47 -4.53 -9.23 4.86
CA ILE A 47 -5.15 -10.55 4.70
C ILE A 47 -6.50 -10.44 3.98
N ALA A 48 -7.30 -9.43 4.33
CA ALA A 48 -8.63 -9.25 3.77
C ALA A 48 -8.59 -8.81 2.29
N THR A 49 -7.63 -7.98 1.91
CA THR A 49 -7.64 -7.31 0.61
C THR A 49 -6.69 -7.91 -0.42
N THR A 50 -5.62 -8.59 -0.01
CA THR A 50 -4.65 -9.20 -0.93
C THR A 50 -5.29 -10.11 -1.98
N PRO A 51 -6.23 -11.02 -1.64
CA PRO A 51 -6.88 -11.87 -2.63
C PRO A 51 -7.68 -11.10 -3.69
N LEU A 52 -8.12 -9.89 -3.35
CA LEU A 52 -8.89 -9.03 -4.26
C LEU A 52 -7.98 -8.17 -5.12
N VAL A 53 -6.96 -7.59 -4.54
CA VAL A 53 -6.11 -6.58 -5.20
C VAL A 53 -5.05 -7.20 -6.09
N VAL A 54 -4.45 -8.33 -5.72
CA VAL A 54 -3.41 -8.99 -6.52
C VAL A 54 -3.87 -9.34 -7.93
N PRO A 55 -5.05 -9.92 -8.16
CA PRO A 55 -5.55 -10.16 -9.51
C PRO A 55 -5.77 -8.88 -10.32
N ILE A 56 -6.23 -7.80 -9.67
CA ILE A 56 -6.39 -6.49 -10.32
C ILE A 56 -5.03 -5.96 -10.77
N ILE A 57 -4.03 -6.01 -9.91
CA ILE A 57 -2.66 -5.56 -10.23
C ILE A 57 -2.06 -6.37 -11.39
N LYS A 58 -2.27 -7.68 -11.42
CA LYS A 58 -1.84 -8.53 -12.55
C LYS A 58 -2.56 -8.17 -13.84
N HIS A 59 -3.86 -7.91 -13.77
CA HIS A 59 -4.65 -7.50 -14.93
C HIS A 59 -4.17 -6.16 -15.50
N LEU A 60 -3.74 -5.25 -14.65
CA LEU A 60 -3.16 -3.96 -15.06
C LEU A 60 -1.75 -4.08 -15.67
N GLY A 61 -1.13 -5.25 -15.61
CA GLY A 61 0.20 -5.49 -16.16
C GLY A 61 1.35 -5.22 -15.18
N TYR A 62 1.07 -4.97 -13.92
CA TYR A 62 2.09 -4.79 -12.88
C TYR A 62 2.55 -6.13 -12.30
N ASP A 63 3.83 -6.19 -11.89
CA ASP A 63 4.39 -7.34 -11.21
C ASP A 63 3.86 -7.43 -9.76
N PRO A 64 3.34 -8.59 -9.32
CA PRO A 64 2.86 -8.76 -7.95
C PRO A 64 3.94 -8.57 -6.88
N VAL A 65 5.19 -8.93 -7.16
CA VAL A 65 6.32 -8.75 -6.22
C VAL A 65 6.62 -7.25 -6.04
N TRP A 66 6.66 -6.50 -7.12
CA TRP A 66 6.80 -5.05 -7.09
C TRP A 66 5.66 -4.40 -6.28
N PHE A 67 4.43 -4.80 -6.56
CA PHE A 67 3.28 -4.31 -5.80
C PHE A 67 3.35 -4.69 -4.32
N GLY A 68 3.85 -5.87 -3.98
CA GLY A 68 4.06 -6.28 -2.59
C GLY A 68 4.99 -5.33 -1.84
N VAL A 69 6.08 -4.88 -2.46
CA VAL A 69 7.00 -3.89 -1.88
C VAL A 69 6.30 -2.54 -1.69
N VAL A 70 5.61 -2.05 -2.70
CA VAL A 70 4.83 -0.80 -2.62
C VAL A 70 3.75 -0.90 -1.54
N PHE A 71 3.09 -2.03 -1.47
CA PHE A 71 2.01 -2.30 -0.53
C PHE A 71 2.47 -2.24 0.93
N VAL A 72 3.64 -2.83 1.24
CA VAL A 72 4.21 -2.75 2.60
C VAL A 72 4.52 -1.31 2.98
N ILE A 73 5.18 -0.56 2.12
CA ILE A 73 5.48 0.86 2.36
C ILE A 73 4.20 1.68 2.53
N LEU A 74 3.20 1.39 1.72
CA LEU A 74 1.91 2.07 1.74
C LEU A 74 1.16 1.86 3.06
N ILE A 75 1.13 0.63 3.55
CA ILE A 75 0.49 0.29 4.83
C ILE A 75 1.24 0.95 5.98
N GLU A 76 2.57 0.91 5.99
CA GLU A 76 3.37 1.59 7.00
C GLU A 76 3.16 3.11 6.99
N ALA A 77 3.10 3.73 5.81
CA ALA A 77 2.78 5.14 5.67
C ALA A 77 1.39 5.46 6.26
N ALA A 78 0.39 4.61 6.01
CA ALA A 78 -0.97 4.79 6.53
C ALA A 78 -1.03 4.74 8.06
N LEU A 79 -0.21 3.90 8.71
CA LEU A 79 -0.16 3.78 10.18
C LEU A 79 0.35 5.05 10.88
N ILE A 80 1.09 5.90 10.18
CA ILE A 80 1.60 7.17 10.70
C ILE A 80 0.92 8.40 10.07
N THR A 81 -0.05 8.17 9.19
CA THR A 81 -0.78 9.26 8.52
C THR A 81 -1.96 9.71 9.36
N PRO A 82 -2.07 11.04 9.66
CA PRO A 82 -3.27 11.58 10.31
C PRO A 82 -4.53 11.37 9.43
N PRO A 83 -5.76 11.31 9.98
CA PRO A 83 -6.12 11.78 11.32
C PRO A 83 -5.96 10.76 12.45
N ILE A 84 -5.95 9.47 12.17
CA ILE A 84 -5.91 8.47 13.25
C ILE A 84 -4.50 7.91 13.40
N GLY A 85 -3.92 7.26 12.39
CA GLY A 85 -2.58 6.69 12.43
C GLY A 85 -2.26 5.95 13.74
N MET A 86 -2.54 4.66 13.80
CA MET A 86 -2.47 3.91 15.07
C MET A 86 -1.14 4.10 15.80
N ASN A 87 -0.03 4.15 15.07
CA ASN A 87 1.30 4.34 15.65
C ASN A 87 1.47 5.70 16.33
N LEU A 88 0.74 6.73 15.89
CA LEU A 88 0.81 8.06 16.50
C LEU A 88 0.27 8.05 17.94
N PHE A 89 -0.76 7.25 18.21
CA PHE A 89 -1.29 7.07 19.56
C PHE A 89 -0.33 6.32 20.47
N VAL A 90 0.37 5.31 19.93
CA VAL A 90 1.40 4.58 20.67
C VAL A 90 2.54 5.53 21.05
N VAL A 91 3.03 6.33 20.11
CA VAL A 91 4.06 7.34 20.39
C VAL A 91 3.59 8.33 21.43
N GLN A 92 2.35 8.82 21.33
CA GLN A 92 1.79 9.74 22.31
C GLN A 92 1.68 9.12 23.71
N SER A 93 1.35 7.83 23.80
CA SER A 93 1.22 7.15 25.10
C SER A 93 2.57 6.96 25.80
N VAL A 94 3.64 6.78 25.06
CA VAL A 94 5.00 6.63 25.58
C VAL A 94 5.64 8.01 25.91
N ARG A 95 5.20 9.04 25.23
CA ARG A 95 5.67 10.40 25.43
C ARG A 95 5.17 10.96 26.76
N LYS A 96 6.08 11.43 27.60
CA LYS A 96 5.77 12.00 28.93
C LYS A 96 5.21 13.42 28.86
N GLY A 97 4.11 13.62 28.16
CA GLY A 97 3.43 14.90 28.07
C GLY A 97 3.59 15.62 26.70
N GLY A 98 2.87 16.72 26.55
CA GLY A 98 2.79 17.51 25.33
C GLY A 98 1.56 17.20 24.47
N PRO A 99 1.15 18.14 23.61
CA PRO A 99 -0.04 17.99 22.79
C PRO A 99 0.16 16.93 21.69
N PHE A 100 -0.88 16.18 21.36
CA PHE A 100 -0.89 15.19 20.28
C PHE A 100 -0.47 15.79 18.93
N ARG A 101 -0.77 17.06 18.71
CA ARG A 101 -0.37 17.79 17.51
C ARG A 101 1.13 17.70 17.23
N ASP A 102 1.97 17.71 18.25
CA ASP A 102 3.44 17.63 18.06
C ASP A 102 3.86 16.27 17.46
N VAL A 103 3.20 15.19 17.87
CA VAL A 103 3.42 13.85 17.33
C VAL A 103 3.01 13.81 15.86
N VAL A 104 1.84 14.37 15.54
CA VAL A 104 1.34 14.46 14.17
C VAL A 104 2.30 15.27 13.28
N VAL A 105 2.67 16.47 13.72
CA VAL A 105 3.59 17.34 12.96
C VAL A 105 4.96 16.68 12.80
N GLY A 106 5.45 16.02 13.84
CA GLY A 106 6.73 15.31 13.79
C GLY A 106 6.73 14.11 12.85
N SER A 107 5.56 13.49 12.60
CA SER A 107 5.43 12.35 11.67
C SER A 107 5.33 12.78 10.19
N LEU A 108 4.88 14.00 9.91
CA LEU A 108 4.65 14.47 8.53
C LEU A 108 5.86 14.35 7.59
N PRO A 109 7.10 14.67 8.00
CA PRO A 109 8.28 14.47 7.15
C PRO A 109 8.48 13.00 6.76
N PHE A 110 8.21 12.06 7.67
CA PHE A 110 8.32 10.62 7.41
C PHE A 110 7.23 10.15 6.45
N VAL A 111 6.00 10.61 6.62
CA VAL A 111 4.91 10.35 5.66
C VAL A 111 5.29 10.86 4.27
N GLY A 112 5.79 12.08 4.18
CA GLY A 112 6.26 12.67 2.91
C GLY A 112 7.37 11.83 2.27
N LEU A 113 8.33 11.35 3.06
CA LEU A 113 9.42 10.50 2.59
C LEU A 113 8.90 9.14 2.07
N MET A 114 7.97 8.51 2.77
CA MET A 114 7.36 7.25 2.34
C MET A 114 6.54 7.41 1.07
N LEU A 115 5.76 8.48 0.94
CA LEU A 115 5.02 8.80 -0.29
C LEU A 115 5.97 9.09 -1.46
N ALA A 116 7.07 9.77 -1.21
CA ALA A 116 8.11 9.99 -2.21
C ALA A 116 8.75 8.67 -2.66
N MET A 117 8.98 7.73 -1.74
CA MET A 117 9.47 6.40 -2.06
C MET A 117 8.47 5.60 -2.91
N ILE A 118 7.19 5.66 -2.59
CA ILE A 118 6.13 5.04 -3.40
C ILE A 118 6.11 5.63 -4.80
N ALA A 119 6.18 6.95 -4.93
CA ALA A 119 6.25 7.62 -6.23
C ALA A 119 7.50 7.21 -7.02
N LEU A 120 8.64 7.08 -6.36
CA LEU A 120 9.89 6.62 -6.97
C LEU A 120 9.79 5.17 -7.46
N LEU A 121 9.18 4.28 -6.70
CA LEU A 121 8.95 2.88 -7.09
C LEU A 121 7.97 2.76 -8.25
N ILE A 122 7.00 3.64 -8.35
CA ILE A 122 6.09 3.71 -9.50
C ILE A 122 6.84 4.20 -10.75
N ALA A 123 7.71 5.21 -10.60
CA ALA A 123 8.51 5.77 -11.70
C ALA A 123 9.64 4.83 -12.14
N VAL A 124 10.27 4.13 -11.18
CA VAL A 124 11.41 3.21 -11.42
C VAL A 124 11.14 1.86 -10.75
N PRO A 125 10.32 0.99 -11.37
CA PRO A 125 9.98 -0.33 -10.81
C PRO A 125 11.19 -1.25 -10.57
N SER A 126 12.27 -1.06 -11.30
CA SER A 126 13.52 -1.82 -11.17
C SER A 126 14.16 -1.73 -9.79
N LEU A 127 13.92 -0.69 -9.02
CA LEU A 127 14.41 -0.56 -7.64
C LEU A 127 13.88 -1.66 -6.73
N ALA A 128 12.61 -2.03 -6.86
CA ALA A 128 12.01 -3.10 -6.10
C ALA A 128 12.36 -4.49 -6.65
N MET A 129 12.57 -4.59 -7.96
CA MET A 129 12.80 -5.87 -8.66
C MET A 129 14.27 -6.26 -8.76
N TRP A 130 15.19 -5.37 -8.46
CA TRP A 130 16.63 -5.64 -8.57
C TRP A 130 17.08 -6.83 -7.72
N LEU A 131 16.74 -6.86 -6.46
CA LEU A 131 17.14 -7.94 -5.56
C LEU A 131 16.50 -9.30 -5.92
N PRO A 132 15.17 -9.39 -6.13
CA PRO A 132 14.55 -10.62 -6.64
C PRO A 132 15.14 -11.11 -7.96
N SER A 133 15.47 -10.21 -8.87
CA SER A 133 16.07 -10.59 -10.17
C SER A 133 17.47 -11.18 -10.02
N VAL A 134 18.28 -10.66 -9.12
CA VAL A 134 19.63 -11.19 -8.81
C VAL A 134 19.52 -12.60 -8.22
N PHE A 135 18.60 -12.83 -7.30
CA PHE A 135 18.39 -14.16 -6.72
C PHE A 135 17.83 -15.17 -7.71
N ALA A 136 16.97 -14.74 -8.61
CA ALA A 136 16.45 -15.59 -9.69
C ALA A 136 17.56 -16.00 -10.67
N ALA A 137 18.44 -15.08 -11.02
CA ALA A 137 19.59 -15.35 -11.90
C ALA A 137 20.59 -16.34 -11.29
N ASN A 138 20.79 -16.32 -9.97
CA ASN A 138 21.69 -17.23 -9.28
C ASN A 138 21.13 -18.65 -9.07
N ARG A 139 19.86 -18.89 -9.40
CA ARG A 139 19.21 -20.21 -9.32
C ARG A 139 19.09 -20.92 -10.67
N ALA A 140 19.43 -20.24 -11.74
CA ALA A 140 19.49 -20.78 -13.09
C ALA A 140 20.92 -21.23 -13.43
#